data_4f06cd0c51417207dcf92223943aac08
#
_entry.id   4f06cd0c51417207dcf92223943aac08
#
_cell.length_a   1.000
_cell.length_b   1.000
_cell.length_c   1.000
_cell.angle_alpha   90.00
_cell.angle_beta   90.00
_cell.angle_gamma   90.00
#
_symmetry.space_group_name_H-M   'P 1'
#
loop_
_entity.id
_entity.type
_entity.pdbx_description
1 polymer ?
#
loop_
_entity_poly.entity_id
_entity_poly.type
_entity_poly.pdbx_seq_one_letter_code
_entity_poly.pdbx_strand_id
1 'polypeptide(L)'
;MIGIIGAMKVEVEGLKKELKDLKVTTISGIEFNQGFLNGTSVVIAVCGIGKVFAAICAQTMILKFGVDKIINTGVAGSLSPDLEVGDMVVATAVCQHDMDTSGLGDPVGMVSGLNQIFFETDKALQELALE
;
A
#
# COMPACT_ATOMS: atom_id res chain seq x y z
N MET A 1 -0.28 1.75 -14.98
CA MET A 1 -1.46 2.12 -14.12
C MET A 1 -1.05 2.06 -12.66
N ILE A 2 -1.45 3.04 -11.86
CA ILE A 2 -1.11 3.08 -10.42
C ILE A 2 -2.24 2.47 -9.59
N GLY A 3 -1.91 1.56 -8.69
CA GLY A 3 -2.80 1.05 -7.65
C GLY A 3 -2.65 1.88 -6.38
N ILE A 4 -3.78 2.25 -5.75
CA ILE A 4 -3.78 2.94 -4.46
C ILE A 4 -4.57 2.08 -3.47
N ILE A 5 -3.92 1.69 -2.39
CA ILE A 5 -4.49 0.82 -1.36
C ILE A 5 -4.55 1.56 -0.05
N GLY A 6 -5.74 1.60 0.55
CA GLY A 6 -5.92 1.95 1.95
C GLY A 6 -6.53 0.78 2.71
N ALA A 7 -6.20 0.63 3.98
CA ALA A 7 -6.80 -0.40 4.84
C ALA A 7 -8.23 -0.04 5.24
N MET A 8 -8.51 1.25 5.38
CA MET A 8 -9.80 1.76 5.83
C MET A 8 -10.41 2.73 4.81
N LYS A 9 -11.74 2.83 4.83
CA LYS A 9 -12.48 3.70 3.91
C LYS A 9 -12.05 5.17 4.02
N VAL A 10 -11.84 5.66 5.22
CA VAL A 10 -11.46 7.06 5.50
C VAL A 10 -10.12 7.44 4.83
N GLU A 11 -9.22 6.49 4.64
CA GLU A 11 -7.88 6.73 4.07
C GLU A 11 -7.88 7.02 2.57
N VAL A 12 -8.90 6.53 1.84
CA VAL A 12 -8.96 6.66 0.37
C VAL A 12 -10.23 7.31 -0.14
N GLU A 13 -11.21 7.61 0.72
CA GLU A 13 -12.50 8.15 0.30
C GLU A 13 -12.38 9.52 -0.39
N GLY A 14 -11.46 10.35 0.06
CA GLY A 14 -11.15 11.64 -0.58
C GLY A 14 -10.70 11.44 -2.02
N LEU A 15 -9.74 10.55 -2.23
CA LEU A 15 -9.22 10.23 -3.56
C LEU A 15 -10.29 9.61 -4.47
N LYS A 16 -11.15 8.75 -3.93
CA LYS A 16 -12.25 8.14 -4.69
C LYS A 16 -13.25 9.17 -5.20
N LYS A 17 -13.52 10.24 -4.46
CA LYS A 17 -14.43 11.32 -4.86
C LYS A 17 -13.91 12.14 -6.04
N GLU A 18 -12.59 12.21 -6.20
CA GLU A 18 -11.93 12.94 -7.29
C GLU A 18 -11.79 12.13 -8.58
N LEU A 19 -12.15 10.82 -8.55
CA LEU A 19 -12.05 9.97 -9.74
C LEU A 19 -13.00 10.44 -10.85
N LYS A 20 -12.46 10.58 -12.05
CA LYS A 20 -13.21 10.75 -13.27
C LYS A 20 -13.34 9.41 -14.00
N ASP A 21 -14.43 9.25 -14.78
CA ASP A 21 -14.73 8.03 -15.56
C ASP A 21 -14.72 6.77 -14.70
N LEU A 22 -15.34 6.86 -13.52
CA LEU A 22 -15.35 5.80 -12.52
C LEU A 22 -16.00 4.52 -13.04
N LYS A 23 -15.26 3.42 -12.94
CA LYS A 23 -15.73 2.07 -13.14
C LYS A 23 -15.46 1.24 -11.87
N VAL A 24 -16.52 0.67 -11.30
CA VAL A 24 -16.41 -0.17 -10.10
C VAL A 24 -16.48 -1.64 -10.48
N THR A 25 -15.56 -2.45 -9.96
CA THR A 25 -15.54 -3.90 -10.12
C THR A 25 -15.34 -4.54 -8.77
N THR A 26 -16.21 -5.47 -8.38
CA THR A 26 -16.07 -6.21 -7.12
C THR A 26 -15.45 -7.57 -7.37
N ILE A 27 -14.36 -7.88 -6.67
CA ILE A 27 -13.66 -9.17 -6.73
C ILE A 27 -13.36 -9.61 -5.30
N SER A 28 -13.77 -10.81 -4.93
CA SER A 28 -13.57 -11.37 -3.59
C SER A 28 -14.05 -10.44 -2.46
N GLY A 29 -15.15 -9.71 -2.69
CA GLY A 29 -15.69 -8.76 -1.70
C GLY A 29 -15.01 -7.41 -1.63
N ILE A 30 -13.92 -7.19 -2.38
CA ILE A 30 -13.21 -5.91 -2.47
C ILE A 30 -13.70 -5.13 -3.67
N GLU A 31 -14.06 -3.86 -3.47
CA GLU A 31 -14.42 -2.94 -4.55
C GLU A 31 -13.16 -2.25 -5.09
N PHE A 32 -12.90 -2.47 -6.38
CA PHE A 32 -11.84 -1.80 -7.14
C PHE A 32 -12.45 -0.65 -7.95
N ASN A 33 -12.06 0.57 -7.62
CA ASN A 33 -12.57 1.80 -8.22
C ASN A 33 -11.53 2.30 -9.23
N GLN A 34 -11.74 1.99 -10.50
CA GLN A 34 -10.86 2.35 -11.61
C GLN A 34 -11.31 3.67 -12.22
N GLY A 35 -10.39 4.54 -12.58
CA GLY A 35 -10.68 5.82 -13.21
C GLY A 35 -9.43 6.65 -13.45
N PHE A 36 -9.63 7.96 -13.59
CA PHE A 36 -8.55 8.93 -13.77
C PHE A 36 -8.51 9.90 -12.59
N LEU A 37 -7.33 10.04 -11.99
CA LEU A 37 -7.04 11.03 -10.95
C LEU A 37 -6.03 12.03 -11.53
N ASN A 38 -6.44 13.27 -11.73
CA ASN A 38 -5.63 14.31 -12.39
C ASN A 38 -4.99 13.86 -13.71
N GLY A 39 -5.75 13.12 -14.53
CA GLY A 39 -5.28 12.61 -15.83
C GLY A 39 -4.45 11.31 -15.76
N THR A 40 -4.11 10.85 -14.57
CA THR A 40 -3.39 9.59 -14.37
C THR A 40 -4.37 8.44 -14.19
N SER A 41 -4.18 7.34 -14.91
CA SER A 41 -4.99 6.13 -14.76
C SER A 41 -4.65 5.42 -13.45
N VAL A 42 -5.67 5.25 -12.61
CA VAL A 42 -5.51 4.64 -11.29
C VAL A 42 -6.59 3.59 -11.00
N VAL A 43 -6.31 2.71 -10.05
CA VAL A 43 -7.31 1.87 -9.40
C VAL A 43 -7.16 2.01 -7.89
N ILE A 44 -8.25 2.35 -7.21
CA ILE A 44 -8.27 2.60 -5.77
C ILE A 44 -9.13 1.54 -5.09
N ALA A 45 -8.63 0.95 -4.00
CA ALA A 45 -9.38 -0.02 -3.22
C ALA A 45 -9.18 0.16 -1.71
N VAL A 46 -10.21 -0.20 -0.96
CA VAL A 46 -10.14 -0.44 0.48
C VAL A 46 -9.91 -1.93 0.67
N CYS A 47 -8.71 -2.31 1.09
CA CYS A 47 -8.36 -3.73 1.20
C CYS A 47 -8.88 -4.38 2.49
N GLY A 48 -9.11 -3.61 3.55
CA GLY A 48 -9.30 -4.11 4.90
C GLY A 48 -7.99 -4.12 5.69
N ILE A 49 -8.10 -4.34 7.00
CA ILE A 49 -6.97 -4.28 7.92
C ILE A 49 -6.20 -5.61 7.90
N GLY A 50 -4.89 -5.53 7.78
CA GLY A 50 -3.98 -6.66 7.90
C GLY A 50 -3.27 -7.06 6.61
N LYS A 51 -2.11 -7.70 6.77
CA LYS A 51 -1.20 -8.07 5.67
C LYS A 51 -1.82 -9.00 4.64
N VAL A 52 -2.67 -9.93 5.07
CA VAL A 52 -3.34 -10.90 4.17
C VAL A 52 -4.29 -10.17 3.21
N PHE A 53 -5.12 -9.28 3.72
CA PHE A 53 -6.02 -8.48 2.88
C PHE A 53 -5.25 -7.56 1.94
N ALA A 54 -4.19 -6.90 2.44
CA ALA A 54 -3.33 -6.06 1.61
C ALA A 54 -2.69 -6.85 0.47
N ALA A 55 -2.18 -8.06 0.75
CA ALA A 55 -1.57 -8.92 -0.26
C ALA A 55 -2.57 -9.39 -1.33
N ILE A 56 -3.77 -9.83 -0.93
CA ILE A 56 -4.85 -10.23 -1.85
C ILE A 56 -5.25 -9.06 -2.74
N CYS A 57 -5.39 -7.86 -2.16
CA CYS A 57 -5.76 -6.65 -2.89
C CYS A 57 -4.67 -6.28 -3.90
N ALA A 58 -3.40 -6.22 -3.48
CA ALA A 58 -2.27 -5.91 -4.33
C ALA A 58 -2.14 -6.89 -5.49
N GLN A 59 -2.20 -8.19 -5.21
CA GLN A 59 -2.11 -9.24 -6.23
C GLN A 59 -3.27 -9.13 -7.25
N THR A 60 -4.48 -8.82 -6.78
CA THR A 60 -5.63 -8.61 -7.66
C THR A 60 -5.42 -7.38 -8.56
N MET A 61 -4.89 -6.28 -8.02
CA MET A 61 -4.56 -5.08 -8.80
C MET A 61 -3.56 -5.38 -9.91
N ILE A 62 -2.51 -6.12 -9.62
CA ILE A 62 -1.49 -6.52 -10.60
C ILE A 62 -2.09 -7.40 -11.70
N LEU A 63 -2.79 -8.47 -11.32
CA LEU A 63 -3.24 -9.48 -12.28
C LEU A 63 -4.46 -9.05 -13.11
N LYS A 64 -5.39 -8.30 -12.50
CA LYS A 64 -6.67 -7.95 -13.15
C LYS A 64 -6.68 -6.58 -13.80
N PHE A 65 -5.92 -5.63 -13.26
CA PHE A 65 -5.94 -4.24 -13.75
C PHE A 65 -4.62 -3.82 -14.39
N GLY A 66 -3.60 -4.68 -14.36
CA GLY A 66 -2.29 -4.37 -14.95
C GLY A 66 -1.54 -3.26 -14.21
N VAL A 67 -1.72 -3.19 -12.90
CA VAL A 67 -1.03 -2.23 -12.05
C VAL A 67 0.46 -2.56 -12.01
N ASP A 68 1.28 -1.56 -12.24
CA ASP A 68 2.75 -1.66 -12.26
C ASP A 68 3.42 -0.93 -11.09
N LYS A 69 2.67 -0.06 -10.41
CA LYS A 69 3.11 0.63 -9.18
C LYS A 69 1.97 0.64 -8.18
N ILE A 70 2.29 0.41 -6.90
CA ILE A 70 1.31 0.45 -5.80
C ILE A 70 1.74 1.50 -4.79
N ILE A 71 0.80 2.35 -4.41
CA ILE A 71 0.92 3.30 -3.32
C ILE A 71 0.03 2.79 -2.19
N ASN A 72 0.63 2.49 -1.04
CA ASN A 72 -0.11 2.23 0.18
C ASN A 72 -0.21 3.54 0.96
N THR A 73 -1.43 4.00 1.22
CA THR A 73 -1.69 5.23 1.96
C THR A 73 -2.56 4.95 3.18
N GLY A 74 -2.30 5.66 4.27
CA GLY A 74 -3.08 5.49 5.48
C GLY A 74 -2.42 6.09 6.69
N VAL A 75 -2.99 5.80 7.86
CA VAL A 75 -2.45 6.23 9.14
C VAL A 75 -1.46 5.21 9.68
N ALA A 76 -0.44 5.71 10.38
CA ALA A 76 0.55 4.87 11.06
C ALA A 76 0.81 5.41 12.46
N GLY A 77 1.12 4.52 13.40
CA GLY A 77 1.63 4.92 14.71
C GLY A 77 3.11 5.30 14.62
N SER A 78 3.49 6.46 15.16
CA SER A 78 4.90 6.86 15.23
C SER A 78 5.61 6.15 16.38
N LEU A 79 6.83 5.66 16.09
CA LEU A 79 7.81 5.22 17.09
C LEU A 79 8.92 6.26 17.30
N SER A 80 8.94 7.33 16.48
CA SER A 80 9.91 8.41 16.63
C SER A 80 9.35 9.53 17.53
N PRO A 81 10.16 10.04 18.46
CA PRO A 81 9.77 11.21 19.27
C PRO A 81 9.78 12.52 18.48
N ASP A 82 10.35 12.53 17.27
CA ASP A 82 10.47 13.71 16.42
C ASP A 82 9.25 13.94 15.52
N LEU A 83 8.26 13.04 15.56
CA LEU A 83 7.05 13.12 14.76
C LEU A 83 5.83 13.42 15.65
N GLU A 84 5.00 14.34 15.17
CA GLU A 84 3.75 14.72 15.79
C GLU A 84 2.53 14.16 15.02
N VAL A 85 1.35 14.22 15.67
CA VAL A 85 0.10 13.83 15.01
C VAL A 85 -0.21 14.80 13.87
N GLY A 86 -0.33 14.26 12.67
CA GLY A 86 -0.58 15.03 11.44
C GLY A 86 0.65 15.16 10.55
N ASP A 87 1.82 14.75 11.02
CA ASP A 87 3.00 14.68 10.16
C ASP A 87 2.84 13.61 9.08
N MET A 88 3.37 13.89 7.90
CA MET A 88 3.39 12.97 6.78
C MET A 88 4.77 12.36 6.63
N VAL A 89 4.83 11.06 6.48
CA VAL A 89 6.08 10.32 6.23
C VAL A 89 6.02 9.56 4.92
N VAL A 90 7.14 9.53 4.22
CA VAL A 90 7.35 8.70 3.03
C VAL A 90 8.33 7.59 3.41
N ALA A 91 7.88 6.35 3.37
CA ALA A 91 8.72 5.22 3.75
C ALA A 91 9.84 5.00 2.71
N THR A 92 11.08 4.86 3.18
CA THR A 92 12.22 4.45 2.34
C THR A 92 12.35 2.94 2.24
N ALA A 93 11.90 2.23 3.28
CA ALA A 93 11.82 0.77 3.32
C ALA A 93 10.72 0.33 4.27
N VAL A 94 10.24 -0.89 4.10
CA VAL A 94 9.26 -1.53 4.98
C VAL A 94 9.74 -2.91 5.42
N CYS A 95 9.29 -3.40 6.58
CA CYS A 95 9.59 -4.74 7.05
C CYS A 95 8.35 -5.39 7.69
N GLN A 96 8.39 -6.71 7.81
CA GLN A 96 7.40 -7.46 8.59
C GLN A 96 7.92 -7.61 10.03
N HIS A 97 7.68 -6.62 10.88
CA HIS A 97 8.22 -6.58 12.25
C HIS A 97 7.77 -7.75 13.15
N ASP A 98 6.64 -8.37 12.81
CA ASP A 98 6.03 -9.49 13.51
C ASP A 98 6.35 -10.87 12.87
N MET A 99 7.22 -10.91 11.86
CA MET A 99 7.73 -12.15 11.30
C MET A 99 8.85 -12.68 12.19
N ASP A 100 8.63 -13.82 12.84
CA ASP A 100 9.60 -14.42 13.75
C ASP A 100 9.76 -15.91 13.46
N THR A 101 10.85 -16.24 12.79
CA THR A 101 11.32 -17.61 12.54
C THR A 101 12.64 -17.88 13.26
N SER A 102 12.93 -17.15 14.35
CA SER A 102 14.17 -17.28 15.11
C SER A 102 14.38 -18.70 15.69
N GLY A 103 13.29 -19.40 15.96
CA GLY A 103 13.37 -20.82 16.33
C GLY A 103 13.98 -21.73 15.26
N LEU A 104 14.05 -21.28 14.00
CA LEU A 104 14.70 -21.96 12.88
C LEU A 104 16.09 -21.38 12.56
N GLY A 105 16.53 -20.37 13.31
CA GLY A 105 17.83 -19.72 13.15
C GLY A 105 17.82 -18.42 12.35
N ASP A 106 16.66 -17.96 11.88
CA ASP A 106 16.53 -16.70 11.13
C ASP A 106 16.54 -15.48 12.09
N PRO A 107 17.06 -14.33 11.68
CA PRO A 107 16.81 -13.08 12.37
C PRO A 107 15.32 -12.71 12.37
N VAL A 108 14.84 -12.04 13.43
CA VAL A 108 13.47 -11.50 13.49
C VAL A 108 13.22 -10.52 12.33
N GLY A 109 12.08 -10.62 11.69
CA GLY A 109 11.70 -9.82 10.51
C GLY A 109 12.14 -10.42 9.18
N MET A 110 12.94 -11.47 9.18
CA MET A 110 13.39 -12.10 7.93
C MET A 110 12.24 -12.85 7.26
N VAL A 111 12.00 -12.56 5.99
CA VAL A 111 11.07 -13.32 5.15
C VAL A 111 11.83 -14.52 4.58
N SER A 112 11.59 -15.68 5.15
CA SER A 112 12.22 -16.93 4.71
C SER A 112 11.98 -17.18 3.22
N GLY A 113 13.01 -17.67 2.53
CA GLY A 113 12.97 -17.87 1.08
C GLY A 113 13.36 -16.65 0.26
N LEU A 114 13.11 -15.44 0.73
CA LEU A 114 13.65 -14.20 0.15
C LEU A 114 14.94 -13.79 0.85
N ASN A 115 15.17 -14.23 2.08
CA ASN A 115 16.33 -13.90 2.93
C ASN A 115 16.48 -12.37 3.08
N GLN A 116 15.38 -11.68 3.25
CA GLN A 116 15.31 -10.22 3.27
C GLN A 116 14.44 -9.77 4.43
N ILE A 117 14.90 -8.73 5.16
CA ILE A 117 14.17 -8.09 6.26
C ILE A 117 13.53 -6.80 5.76
N PHE A 118 14.29 -5.93 5.11
CA PHE A 118 13.83 -4.64 4.62
C PHE A 118 13.59 -4.68 3.12
N PHE A 119 12.43 -4.22 2.69
CA PHE A 119 12.03 -4.07 1.30
C PHE A 119 12.06 -2.59 0.96
N GLU A 120 12.99 -2.18 0.10
CA GLU A 120 13.09 -0.79 -0.35
C GLU A 120 11.85 -0.40 -1.15
N THR A 121 11.40 0.84 -0.97
CA THR A 121 10.31 1.42 -1.74
C THR A 121 10.84 2.06 -3.04
N ASP A 122 9.94 2.35 -3.99
CA ASP A 122 10.30 2.94 -5.29
C ASP A 122 10.88 4.35 -5.10
N LYS A 123 12.16 4.53 -5.47
CA LYS A 123 12.89 5.79 -5.29
C LYS A 123 12.28 6.96 -6.06
N ALA A 124 11.78 6.72 -7.26
CA ALA A 124 11.15 7.77 -8.06
C ALA A 124 9.83 8.25 -7.43
N LEU A 125 9.05 7.33 -6.82
CA LEU A 125 7.86 7.71 -6.08
C LEU A 125 8.18 8.41 -4.76
N GLN A 126 9.30 8.05 -4.09
CA GLN A 126 9.76 8.77 -2.90
C GLN A 126 10.11 10.23 -3.24
N GLU A 127 10.94 10.45 -4.27
CA GLU A 127 11.35 11.77 -4.72
C GLU A 127 10.15 12.64 -5.08
N LEU A 128 9.22 12.09 -5.87
CA LEU A 128 7.99 12.79 -6.26
C LEU A 128 7.10 13.16 -5.07
N ALA A 129 7.06 12.34 -4.03
CA ALA A 129 6.23 12.60 -2.85
C ALA A 129 6.84 13.65 -1.90
N LEU A 130 8.11 13.99 -2.07
CA LEU A 130 8.84 15.00 -1.27
C LEU A 130 8.88 16.39 -1.96
N GLU A 131 8.44 16.50 -3.22
CA GLU A 131 8.26 17.77 -3.95
C GLU A 131 6.99 18.53 -3.50
#